data_b5b733b0543d2543cd0a2c5deaef7170
#
_entry.id   b5b733b0543d2543cd0a2c5deaef7170
#
_cell.length_a   1.000
_cell.length_b   1.000
_cell.length_c   1.000
_cell.angle_alpha   90.00
_cell.angle_beta   90.00
_cell.angle_gamma   90.00
#
_symmetry.space_group_name_H-M   'P 1'
#
loop_
_entity.id
_entity.type
_entity.pdbx_description
1 polymer ?
#
loop_
_entity_poly.entity_id
_entity_poly.type
_entity_poly.pdbx_seq_one_letter_code
_entity_poly.pdbx_strand_id
1 'polypeptide(L)'
;MANTETKLNRYEKVGKGTRVYFVGEVLNTRTNEVHYATFYSTGTRIEEITPAYNELESAQMALDIMADDMGWRWCGAVTSYPRYQVDRRKLYKEKLWSI
;
A
#
# COMPACT_ATOMS: atom_id res chain seq x y z
N MET A 1 7.88 15.20 -23.78
CA MET A 1 7.49 13.89 -23.46
C MET A 1 6.46 13.86 -22.35
N ALA A 2 5.52 13.06 -22.56
CA ALA A 2 4.47 12.99 -21.59
C ALA A 2 4.99 12.43 -20.29
N ASN A 3 4.63 13.09 -19.27
CA ASN A 3 4.96 12.65 -17.97
C ASN A 3 3.81 11.79 -17.47
N THR A 4 3.98 10.50 -17.57
CA THR A 4 2.91 9.60 -17.17
C THR A 4 3.03 9.30 -15.70
N GLU A 5 2.46 10.15 -14.91
CA GLU A 5 2.41 9.88 -13.50
C GLU A 5 1.35 8.82 -13.25
N THR A 6 1.71 7.84 -12.44
CA THR A 6 0.78 6.80 -12.07
C THR A 6 -0.26 7.39 -11.12
N LYS A 7 -1.52 7.21 -11.47
CA LYS A 7 -2.60 7.64 -10.60
C LYS A 7 -2.93 6.52 -9.64
N LEU A 8 -2.93 6.86 -8.38
CA LEU A 8 -3.11 5.92 -7.31
C LEU A 8 -4.49 6.11 -6.69
N ASN A 9 -5.32 5.11 -6.84
CA ASN A 9 -6.67 5.16 -6.29
C ASN A 9 -6.63 4.98 -4.79
N ARG A 10 -7.49 5.71 -4.14
CA ARG A 10 -7.70 5.59 -2.70
C ARG A 10 -9.14 5.17 -2.48
N TYR A 11 -9.34 4.36 -1.46
CA TYR A 11 -10.66 3.82 -1.17
C TYR A 11 -10.97 4.03 0.30
N GLU A 12 -12.26 4.02 0.61
CA GLU A 12 -12.66 4.14 2.00
C GLU A 12 -13.68 3.07 2.32
N LYS A 13 -13.61 2.61 3.55
CA LYS A 13 -14.63 1.74 4.12
C LYS A 13 -15.33 2.53 5.19
N VAL A 14 -16.63 2.73 5.00
CA VAL A 14 -17.45 3.48 5.95
C VAL A 14 -18.10 2.52 6.90
N GLY A 15 -18.12 2.84 8.18
CA GLY A 15 -18.71 1.99 9.18
C GLY A 15 -18.45 2.57 10.55
N LYS A 16 -18.23 1.71 11.52
CA LYS A 16 -17.99 2.16 12.88
C LYS A 16 -16.76 3.02 12.99
N GLY A 17 -15.78 2.77 12.18
CA GLY A 17 -14.61 3.62 12.07
C GLY A 17 -14.27 3.70 10.62
N THR A 18 -14.13 4.90 10.10
CA THR A 18 -13.79 5.06 8.71
C THR A 18 -12.33 4.72 8.50
N ARG A 19 -12.06 3.89 7.51
CA ARG A 19 -10.71 3.54 7.12
C ARG A 19 -10.47 3.99 5.71
N VAL A 20 -9.28 4.54 5.49
CA VAL A 20 -8.85 4.94 4.15
C VAL A 20 -7.73 4.00 3.73
N TYR A 21 -7.86 3.44 2.54
CA TYR A 21 -6.90 2.47 1.99
C TYR A 21 -6.12 3.12 0.87
N PHE A 22 -4.83 2.91 0.87
CA PHE A 22 -3.94 3.56 -0.09
C PHE A 22 -2.65 2.75 -0.25
N VAL A 23 -1.88 3.12 -1.29
CA VAL A 23 -0.60 2.49 -1.56
C VAL A 23 0.52 3.42 -1.09
N GLY A 24 1.56 2.82 -0.54
CA GLY A 24 2.73 3.57 -0.09
C GLY A 24 4.01 2.84 -0.38
N GLU A 25 5.11 3.56 -0.24
CA GLU A 25 6.44 3.02 -0.43
C GLU A 25 7.06 2.75 0.94
N VAL A 26 7.80 1.65 1.03
CA VAL A 26 8.48 1.29 2.26
C VAL A 26 9.96 1.11 1.97
N LEU A 27 10.79 1.83 2.70
CA LEU A 27 12.23 1.65 2.65
C LEU A 27 12.66 0.90 3.89
N ASN A 28 13.28 -0.25 3.69
CA ASN A 28 13.88 -0.98 4.80
C ASN A 28 15.29 -0.43 4.99
N THR A 29 15.49 0.30 6.07
CA THR A 29 16.76 0.96 6.30
C THR A 29 17.89 0.00 6.62
N ARG A 30 17.54 -1.20 7.09
CA ARG A 30 18.57 -2.19 7.42
C ARG A 30 19.17 -2.83 6.17
N THR A 31 18.35 -3.09 5.18
CA THR A 31 18.79 -3.76 3.96
C THR A 31 18.88 -2.81 2.77
N ASN A 32 18.36 -1.59 2.92
CA ASN A 32 18.31 -0.59 1.86
C ASN A 32 17.42 -1.00 0.69
N GLU A 33 16.47 -1.88 0.96
CA GLU A 33 15.52 -2.34 -0.04
C GLU A 33 14.27 -1.50 -0.01
N VAL A 34 13.69 -1.31 -1.18
CA VAL A 34 12.45 -0.55 -1.34
C VAL A 34 11.37 -1.49 -1.86
N HIS A 35 10.19 -1.39 -1.31
CA HIS A 35 9.04 -2.12 -1.82
C HIS A 35 7.79 -1.26 -1.66
N TYR A 36 6.70 -1.73 -2.22
CA TYR A 36 5.42 -1.02 -2.19
C TYR A 36 4.38 -1.93 -1.57
N ALA A 37 3.44 -1.35 -0.88
CA ALA A 37 2.43 -2.12 -0.19
C ALA A 37 1.15 -1.31 -0.07
N THR A 38 0.08 -1.97 0.31
CA THR A 38 -1.16 -1.29 0.62
C THR A 38 -1.25 -1.08 2.12
N PHE A 39 -1.89 0.01 2.48
CA PHE A 39 -2.00 0.45 3.86
C PHE A 39 -3.42 0.87 4.15
N TYR A 40 -3.76 0.92 5.41
CA TYR A 40 -4.97 1.62 5.80
C TYR A 40 -4.67 2.58 6.94
N SER A 41 -5.45 3.63 7.00
CA SER A 41 -5.35 4.63 8.05
C SER A 41 -6.71 4.77 8.72
N THR A 42 -6.69 4.81 10.04
CA THR A 42 -7.91 5.05 10.81
C THR A 42 -7.96 6.48 11.34
N GLY A 43 -6.95 7.28 10.99
CA GLY A 43 -6.82 8.62 11.54
C GLY A 43 -5.82 8.69 12.67
N THR A 44 -5.65 7.59 13.40
CA THR A 44 -4.68 7.54 14.49
C THR A 44 -3.63 6.46 14.27
N ARG A 45 -3.89 5.52 13.39
CA ARG A 45 -2.98 4.42 13.10
C ARG A 45 -2.87 4.21 11.61
N ILE A 46 -1.70 3.79 11.19
CA ILE A 46 -1.46 3.40 9.80
C ILE A 46 -0.83 2.03 9.85
N GLU A 47 -1.41 1.09 9.11
CA GLU A 47 -0.92 -0.29 9.10
C GLU A 47 -0.80 -0.80 7.68
N GLU A 48 0.22 -1.58 7.48
CA GLU A 48 0.47 -2.27 6.23
C GLU A 48 -0.35 -3.56 6.22
N ILE A 49 -1.07 -3.83 5.13
CA ILE A 49 -2.00 -4.95 5.11
C ILE A 49 -1.69 -6.01 4.07
N THR A 50 -0.76 -5.77 3.17
CA THR A 50 -0.46 -6.75 2.14
C THR A 50 1.01 -7.04 2.10
N PRO A 51 1.37 -8.17 1.47
CA PRO A 51 2.78 -8.45 1.23
C PRO A 51 3.42 -7.36 0.39
N ALA A 52 4.73 -7.36 0.40
CA ALA A 52 5.49 -6.40 -0.36
C ALA A 52 5.42 -6.70 -1.85
N TYR A 53 5.36 -5.64 -2.63
CA TYR A 53 5.42 -5.71 -4.09
C TYR A 53 6.64 -4.93 -4.54
N ASN A 54 7.25 -5.38 -5.62
CA ASN A 54 8.43 -4.72 -6.14
C ASN A 54 8.10 -3.46 -6.93
N GLU A 55 6.86 -3.36 -7.40
CA GLU A 55 6.46 -2.27 -8.27
C GLU A 55 5.22 -1.59 -7.75
N LEU A 56 5.20 -0.29 -7.95
CA LEU A 56 4.08 0.53 -7.49
C LEU A 56 2.77 0.10 -8.14
N GLU A 57 2.81 -0.17 -9.44
CA GLU A 57 1.62 -0.57 -10.17
C GLU A 57 1.04 -1.88 -9.66
N SER A 58 1.91 -2.79 -9.25
CA SER A 58 1.46 -4.07 -8.70
C SER A 58 0.72 -3.88 -7.39
N ALA A 59 1.23 -3.00 -6.54
CA ALA A 59 0.56 -2.70 -5.28
C ALA A 59 -0.78 -2.04 -5.54
N GLN A 60 -0.84 -1.13 -6.51
CA GLN A 60 -2.09 -0.45 -6.82
C GLN A 60 -3.11 -1.43 -7.40
N MET A 61 -2.68 -2.31 -8.27
CA MET A 61 -3.58 -3.31 -8.83
C MET A 61 -4.15 -4.20 -7.73
N ALA A 62 -3.32 -4.60 -6.78
CA ALA A 62 -3.78 -5.40 -5.65
C ALA A 62 -4.81 -4.66 -4.82
N LEU A 63 -4.60 -3.36 -4.62
CA LEU A 63 -5.57 -2.56 -3.87
C LEU A 63 -6.89 -2.45 -4.63
N ASP A 64 -6.82 -2.22 -5.94
CA ASP A 64 -8.04 -2.10 -6.74
C ASP A 64 -8.85 -3.38 -6.69
N ILE A 65 -8.20 -4.54 -6.80
CA ILE A 65 -8.89 -5.82 -6.73
C ILE A 65 -9.49 -6.03 -5.35
N MET A 66 -8.75 -5.71 -4.33
CA MET A 66 -9.23 -5.87 -2.96
C MET A 66 -10.44 -4.98 -2.71
N ALA A 67 -10.38 -3.75 -3.19
CA ALA A 67 -11.50 -2.82 -3.02
C ALA A 67 -12.76 -3.33 -3.70
N ASP A 68 -12.61 -3.91 -4.90
CA ASP A 68 -13.74 -4.46 -5.62
C ASP A 68 -14.33 -5.65 -4.85
N ASP A 69 -13.49 -6.53 -4.37
CA ASP A 69 -13.94 -7.70 -3.61
C ASP A 69 -14.64 -7.32 -2.32
N MET A 70 -14.11 -6.32 -1.64
CA MET A 70 -14.61 -5.94 -0.32
C MET A 70 -15.71 -4.89 -0.39
N GLY A 71 -15.95 -4.33 -1.56
CA GLY A 71 -16.98 -3.32 -1.71
C GLY A 71 -16.59 -1.97 -1.14
N TRP A 72 -15.30 -1.66 -1.10
CA TRP A 72 -14.87 -0.36 -0.62
C TRP A 72 -15.19 0.70 -1.65
N ARG A 73 -15.39 1.92 -1.17
CA ARG A 73 -15.81 3.03 -2.04
C ARG A 73 -14.58 3.82 -2.48
N TRP A 74 -14.50 4.07 -3.78
CA TRP A 74 -13.45 4.92 -4.34
C TRP A 74 -13.62 6.34 -3.80
N CYS A 75 -12.54 6.93 -3.29
CA CYS A 75 -12.59 8.27 -2.74
C CYS A 75 -11.58 9.22 -3.37
N GLY A 76 -11.08 8.88 -4.54
CA GLY A 76 -10.22 9.79 -5.27
C GLY A 76 -8.95 9.13 -5.74
N ALA A 77 -8.19 9.87 -6.52
CA ALA A 77 -6.90 9.40 -7.01
C ALA A 77 -5.86 10.48 -6.76
N VAL A 78 -4.65 10.05 -6.44
CA VAL A 78 -3.55 10.96 -6.19
C VAL A 78 -2.36 10.52 -7.03
N THR A 79 -1.42 11.43 -7.23
CA THR A 79 -0.20 11.11 -7.97
C THR A 79 1.01 10.99 -7.06
N SER A 80 0.87 11.35 -5.81
CA SER A 80 1.93 11.19 -4.83
C SER A 80 1.51 10.12 -3.82
N TYR A 81 2.48 9.55 -3.15
CA TYR A 81 2.22 8.51 -2.17
C TYR A 81 3.16 8.69 -0.99
N PRO A 82 2.74 8.23 0.18
CA PRO A 82 3.58 8.34 1.36
C PRO A 82 4.76 7.38 1.29
N ARG A 83 5.83 7.76 1.95
CA ARG A 83 7.01 6.94 2.05
C ARG A 83 7.29 6.70 3.52
N TYR A 84 7.46 5.42 3.84
CA TYR A 84 7.69 4.99 5.21
C TYR A 84 9.04 4.31 5.31
N GLN A 85 9.62 4.32 6.50
CA GLN A 85 10.88 3.64 6.76
C GLN A 85 10.65 2.60 7.82
N VAL A 86 11.24 1.43 7.62
CA VAL A 86 11.18 0.35 8.60
C VAL A 86 12.58 -0.19 8.79
N ASP A 87 12.78 -0.83 9.92
CA ASP A 87 14.05 -1.48 10.23
C ASP A 87 13.74 -2.95 10.46
N ARG A 88 13.85 -3.73 9.38
CA ARG A 88 13.53 -5.15 9.43
C ARG A 88 14.74 -5.96 9.04
N ARG A 89 15.06 -6.96 9.85
CA ARG A 89 16.18 -7.83 9.55
C ARG A 89 15.94 -8.60 8.28
N LYS A 90 14.72 -9.07 8.08
CA LYS A 90 14.35 -9.80 6.88
C LYS A 90 13.00 -9.29 6.42
N LEU A 91 12.82 -9.31 5.11
CA LEU A 91 11.50 -9.04 4.57
C LEU A 91 10.62 -10.22 4.91
N TYR A 92 9.45 -9.94 5.39
CA TYR A 92 8.57 -11.04 5.76
C TYR A 92 8.06 -11.82 4.55
N LYS A 93 8.26 -11.31 3.36
CA LYS A 93 7.96 -12.12 2.18
C LYS A 93 8.81 -13.38 2.16
N GLU A 94 10.00 -13.33 2.74
CA GLU A 94 10.82 -14.53 2.82
C GLU A 94 10.18 -15.58 3.69
N LYS A 95 9.52 -15.14 4.76
CA LYS A 95 8.82 -16.09 5.61
C LYS A 95 7.70 -16.76 4.86
N LEU A 96 7.01 -15.99 4.02
CA LEU A 96 5.90 -16.54 3.26
C LEU A 96 6.36 -17.60 2.29
N TRP A 97 7.54 -17.40 1.71
CA TRP A 97 8.02 -18.31 0.68
C TRP A 97 8.77 -19.51 1.23
N SER A 98 9.14 -19.47 2.48
CA SER A 98 9.90 -20.54 3.06
C SER A 98 9.03 -21.65 3.63
N ILE A 99 7.79 -21.62 3.39
CA ILE A 99 6.85 -22.63 3.85
C ILE A 99 7.05 -23.95 3.11
#